data_65b24e8c8746b948a1267a4a42eedb14
#
_entry.id   65b24e8c8746b948a1267a4a42eedb14
#
_cell.length_a   1.000
_cell.length_b   1.000
_cell.length_c   1.000
_cell.angle_alpha   90.00
_cell.angle_beta   90.00
_cell.angle_gamma   90.00
#
_symmetry.space_group_name_H-M   'P 1'
#
loop_
_entity.id
_entity.type
_entity.pdbx_description
1 polymer ?
#
loop_
_entity_poly.entity_id
_entity_poly.type
_entity_poly.pdbx_seq_one_letter_code
_entity_poly.pdbx_strand_id
1 'polypeptide(L)'
;GAVDDLQDGELHLFVRLGTDLSQNYYEYDIPLVVTRWNNSAPEAVWPSSNDLEIDLEKLINVKLQRNNAQLTNSNITLLTPFTVTDGNRTITVKGSPNLSNVRSVMIGVRNPKDPGGTGRKLCAEVWVNEMRMTDFDEAGGWAATARLSAKLADLGNMTLVGNKNTAGWRR
;
A
#
# COMPACT_ATOMS: atom_id res chain seq x y z
N GLY A 1 -36.20 3.31 -16.58
CA GLY A 1 -35.60 2.72 -15.42
C GLY A 1 -35.26 3.77 -14.40
N ALA A 2 -35.56 3.53 -13.13
CA ALA A 2 -35.16 4.45 -12.09
C ALA A 2 -33.65 4.57 -12.15
N VAL A 3 -33.12 5.77 -12.39
CA VAL A 3 -31.71 6.06 -12.24
C VAL A 3 -31.49 6.07 -10.74
N ASP A 4 -30.78 5.09 -10.23
CA ASP A 4 -30.35 5.10 -8.83
C ASP A 4 -29.55 6.38 -8.62
N ASP A 5 -30.07 7.28 -7.79
CA ASP A 5 -29.41 8.53 -7.45
C ASP A 5 -28.26 8.21 -6.47
N LEU A 6 -27.17 7.68 -7.02
CA LEU A 6 -25.97 7.34 -6.29
C LEU A 6 -25.34 8.60 -5.71
N GLN A 7 -25.11 8.62 -4.41
CA GLN A 7 -24.52 9.75 -3.72
C GLN A 7 -23.01 9.53 -3.50
N ASP A 8 -22.29 10.65 -3.33
CA ASP A 8 -20.89 10.62 -3.00
C ASP A 8 -20.67 9.88 -1.66
N GLY A 9 -19.70 8.96 -1.65
CA GLY A 9 -19.40 8.14 -0.48
C GLY A 9 -20.29 6.92 -0.27
N GLU A 10 -21.33 6.69 -1.08
CA GLU A 10 -22.13 5.45 -1.00
C GLU A 10 -21.38 4.23 -1.52
N LEU A 11 -20.44 4.44 -2.45
CA LEU A 11 -19.53 3.40 -2.90
C LEU A 11 -18.11 3.69 -2.43
N HIS A 12 -17.41 2.65 -2.10
CA HIS A 12 -16.00 2.70 -1.77
C HIS A 12 -15.18 1.90 -2.79
N LEU A 13 -14.04 2.44 -3.15
CA LEU A 13 -12.99 1.71 -3.85
C LEU A 13 -11.99 1.21 -2.81
N PHE A 14 -11.56 -0.04 -2.91
CA PHE A 14 -10.47 -0.52 -2.09
C PHE A 14 -9.37 -1.17 -2.95
N VAL A 15 -8.14 -0.99 -2.50
CA VAL A 15 -6.99 -1.73 -3.02
C VAL A 15 -6.45 -2.60 -1.89
N ARG A 16 -6.36 -3.88 -2.16
CA ARG A 16 -5.76 -4.85 -1.24
C ARG A 16 -4.49 -5.40 -1.85
N LEU A 17 -3.43 -5.44 -1.08
CA LEU A 17 -2.13 -5.94 -1.51
C LEU A 17 -1.46 -6.74 -0.40
N GLY A 18 -0.79 -7.81 -0.76
CA GLY A 18 -0.14 -8.67 0.22
C GLY A 18 0.39 -9.98 -0.34
N THR A 19 0.72 -10.89 0.55
CA THR A 19 1.15 -12.23 0.18
C THR A 19 -0.02 -13.07 -0.33
N ASP A 20 -1.18 -12.83 0.25
CA ASP A 20 -2.47 -13.36 -0.17
C ASP A 20 -3.57 -12.30 0.11
N LEU A 21 -4.77 -12.52 -0.42
CA LEU A 21 -5.87 -11.55 -0.34
C LEU A 21 -6.87 -11.82 0.78
N SER A 22 -6.63 -12.81 1.63
CA SER A 22 -7.57 -13.25 2.66
C SER A 22 -7.00 -13.20 4.08
N GLN A 23 -5.72 -13.54 4.26
CA GLN A 23 -5.10 -13.68 5.58
C GLN A 23 -3.92 -12.72 5.81
N ASN A 24 -3.16 -12.38 4.76
CA ASN A 24 -1.95 -11.58 4.90
C ASN A 24 -1.93 -10.44 3.89
N TYR A 25 -2.64 -9.35 4.21
CA TYR A 25 -2.83 -8.22 3.33
C TYR A 25 -2.88 -6.88 4.06
N TYR A 26 -2.56 -5.84 3.32
CA TYR A 26 -2.97 -4.47 3.58
C TYR A 26 -4.15 -4.12 2.67
N GLU A 27 -5.09 -3.34 3.17
CA GLU A 27 -6.19 -2.79 2.39
C GLU A 27 -6.25 -1.29 2.61
N TYR A 28 -6.37 -0.56 1.52
CA TYR A 28 -6.59 0.87 1.51
C TYR A 28 -7.95 1.14 0.87
N ASP A 29 -8.83 1.82 1.57
CA ASP A 29 -10.23 2.02 1.19
C ASP A 29 -10.55 3.51 1.15
N ILE A 30 -11.22 3.95 0.08
CA ILE A 30 -11.64 5.34 -0.12
C ILE A 30 -13.11 5.42 -0.49
N PRO A 31 -13.86 6.40 0.04
CA PRO A 31 -15.17 6.73 -0.47
C PRO A 31 -15.05 7.37 -1.85
N LEU A 32 -15.89 6.96 -2.80
CA LEU A 32 -15.88 7.51 -4.16
C LEU A 32 -16.78 8.73 -4.28
N VAL A 33 -16.34 9.71 -5.05
CA VAL A 33 -17.15 10.80 -5.57
C VAL A 33 -17.70 10.40 -6.92
N VAL A 34 -18.99 10.64 -7.14
CA VAL A 34 -19.74 10.15 -8.30
C VAL A 34 -19.71 11.16 -9.44
N THR A 35 -19.40 10.72 -10.64
CA THR A 35 -19.61 11.52 -11.85
C THR A 35 -21.10 11.66 -12.13
N ARG A 36 -21.60 12.88 -12.18
CA ARG A 36 -23.03 13.16 -12.46
C ARG A 36 -23.32 13.04 -13.95
N TRP A 37 -24.53 12.61 -14.28
CA TRP A 37 -25.01 12.53 -15.65
C TRP A 37 -24.81 13.86 -16.42
N ASN A 38 -24.52 13.75 -17.70
CA ASN A 38 -24.24 14.85 -18.62
C ASN A 38 -23.06 15.75 -18.22
N ASN A 39 -22.19 15.31 -17.32
CA ASN A 39 -20.96 16.01 -17.01
C ASN A 39 -19.78 15.28 -17.67
N SER A 40 -19.21 15.92 -18.70
CA SER A 40 -18.08 15.39 -19.46
C SER A 40 -16.79 16.19 -19.22
N ALA A 41 -16.81 17.13 -18.28
CA ALA A 41 -15.60 17.86 -17.92
C ALA A 41 -14.56 16.87 -17.32
N PRO A 42 -13.30 16.95 -17.72
CA PRO A 42 -12.26 16.00 -17.25
C PRO A 42 -12.20 15.89 -15.73
N GLU A 43 -12.30 17.00 -15.02
CA GLU A 43 -12.24 17.08 -13.56
C GLU A 43 -13.47 16.45 -12.87
N ALA A 44 -14.58 16.36 -13.59
CA ALA A 44 -15.80 15.72 -13.10
C ALA A 44 -15.81 14.23 -13.38
N VAL A 45 -15.19 13.80 -14.49
CA VAL A 45 -15.05 12.38 -14.85
C VAL A 45 -13.95 11.72 -14.01
N TRP A 46 -12.86 12.46 -13.76
CA TRP A 46 -11.73 12.03 -12.92
C TRP A 46 -11.51 13.03 -11.78
N PRO A 47 -12.37 13.06 -10.77
CA PRO A 47 -12.19 13.95 -9.64
C PRO A 47 -10.95 13.55 -8.85
N SER A 48 -10.13 14.52 -8.48
CA SER A 48 -8.89 14.28 -7.72
C SER A 48 -9.13 13.62 -6.37
N SER A 49 -10.33 13.73 -5.81
CA SER A 49 -10.73 13.00 -4.61
C SER A 49 -10.77 11.49 -4.79
N ASN A 50 -10.93 11.01 -6.04
CA ASN A 50 -10.87 9.59 -6.39
C ASN A 50 -9.45 9.12 -6.71
N ASP A 51 -8.47 9.99 -6.72
CA ASP A 51 -7.08 9.59 -6.89
C ASP A 51 -6.62 8.77 -5.68
N LEU A 52 -6.15 7.58 -5.98
CA LEU A 52 -5.69 6.63 -4.97
C LEU A 52 -4.17 6.65 -4.90
N GLU A 53 -3.64 7.60 -4.15
CA GLU A 53 -2.23 7.62 -3.78
C GLU A 53 -2.05 6.87 -2.47
N ILE A 54 -1.33 5.75 -2.53
CA ILE A 54 -1.07 4.89 -1.37
C ILE A 54 0.39 5.08 -0.95
N ASP A 55 0.58 5.81 0.14
CA ASP A 55 1.85 5.89 0.81
C ASP A 55 2.15 4.56 1.52
N LEU A 56 3.19 3.87 1.06
CA LEU A 56 3.60 2.58 1.60
C LEU A 56 4.08 2.68 3.05
N GLU A 57 4.62 3.82 3.46
CA GLU A 57 5.02 4.06 4.84
C GLU A 57 3.81 4.06 5.79
N LYS A 58 2.68 4.62 5.36
CA LYS A 58 1.44 4.57 6.14
C LYS A 58 0.98 3.13 6.39
N LEU A 59 1.12 2.24 5.40
CA LEU A 59 0.79 0.82 5.57
C LEU A 59 1.67 0.15 6.63
N ILE A 60 2.97 0.44 6.60
CA ILE A 60 3.92 -0.06 7.60
C ILE A 60 3.56 0.45 8.99
N ASN A 61 3.24 1.74 9.10
CA ASN A 61 2.88 2.38 10.36
C ASN A 61 1.61 1.78 10.98
N VAL A 62 0.59 1.45 10.18
CA VAL A 62 -0.62 0.76 10.68
C VAL A 62 -0.29 -0.62 11.21
N LYS A 63 0.61 -1.36 10.57
CA LYS A 63 1.09 -2.66 11.10
C LYS A 63 1.82 -2.49 12.42
N LEU A 64 2.65 -1.46 12.58
CA LEU A 64 3.33 -1.16 13.84
C LEU A 64 2.34 -0.78 14.94
N GLN A 65 1.34 0.06 14.63
CA GLN A 65 0.27 0.41 15.57
C GLN A 65 -0.47 -0.83 16.07
N ARG A 66 -0.85 -1.75 15.18
CA ARG A 66 -1.47 -3.02 15.58
C ARG A 66 -0.56 -3.81 16.50
N ASN A 67 0.72 -3.97 16.15
CA ASN A 67 1.67 -4.74 16.95
C ASN A 67 1.81 -4.14 18.36
N ASN A 68 1.87 -2.82 18.47
CA ASN A 68 1.92 -2.13 19.76
C ASN A 68 0.61 -2.32 20.54
N ALA A 69 -0.54 -2.22 19.86
CA ALA A 69 -1.84 -2.41 20.49
C ALA A 69 -2.03 -3.85 21.02
N GLN A 70 -1.45 -4.86 20.37
CA GLN A 70 -1.46 -6.25 20.85
C GLN A 70 -0.75 -6.43 22.19
N LEU A 71 0.23 -5.59 22.51
CA LEU A 71 0.95 -5.69 23.80
C LEU A 71 0.06 -5.35 25.00
N THR A 72 -0.96 -4.53 24.79
CA THR A 72 -1.86 -4.03 25.83
C THR A 72 -3.28 -4.59 25.73
N ASN A 73 -3.66 -5.16 24.58
CA ASN A 73 -5.01 -5.66 24.32
C ASN A 73 -4.97 -7.03 23.65
N SER A 74 -5.24 -8.07 24.40
CA SER A 74 -5.25 -9.47 23.91
C SER A 74 -6.34 -9.78 22.87
N ASN A 75 -7.34 -8.91 22.73
CA ASN A 75 -8.39 -9.08 21.72
C ASN A 75 -7.91 -8.69 20.29
N ILE A 76 -6.80 -7.94 20.22
CA ILE A 76 -6.18 -7.58 18.94
C ILE A 76 -5.25 -8.72 18.55
N THR A 77 -5.58 -9.40 17.46
CA THR A 77 -4.83 -10.57 16.99
C THR A 77 -4.38 -10.40 15.54
N LEU A 78 -3.51 -11.27 15.07
CA LEU A 78 -3.14 -11.32 13.66
C LEU A 78 -4.30 -11.80 12.76
N LEU A 79 -5.24 -12.53 13.32
CA LEU A 79 -6.35 -13.13 12.57
C LEU A 79 -7.49 -12.14 12.30
N THR A 80 -7.59 -11.10 13.11
CA THR A 80 -8.62 -10.07 12.97
C THR A 80 -8.06 -8.86 12.22
N PRO A 81 -8.83 -8.25 11.31
CA PRO A 81 -8.43 -7.00 10.69
C PRO A 81 -8.26 -5.88 11.72
N PHE A 82 -7.19 -5.13 11.61
CA PHE A 82 -6.94 -3.92 12.39
C PHE A 82 -6.99 -2.73 11.46
N THR A 83 -7.91 -1.80 11.72
CA THR A 83 -8.20 -0.66 10.84
C THR A 83 -7.90 0.65 11.54
N VAL A 84 -7.31 1.57 10.81
CA VAL A 84 -7.02 2.95 11.22
C VAL A 84 -7.61 3.91 10.20
N THR A 85 -8.16 5.03 10.65
CA THR A 85 -8.68 6.08 9.80
C THR A 85 -7.57 7.06 9.41
N ASP A 86 -7.54 7.44 8.13
CA ASP A 86 -6.65 8.44 7.55
C ASP A 86 -7.48 9.47 6.78
N GLY A 87 -7.96 10.50 7.47
CA GLY A 87 -8.95 11.44 6.94
C GLY A 87 -10.30 10.78 6.71
N ASN A 88 -10.78 10.78 5.45
CA ASN A 88 -11.98 10.07 5.02
C ASN A 88 -11.68 8.66 4.48
N ARG A 89 -10.44 8.22 4.56
CA ARG A 89 -9.93 6.94 4.06
C ARG A 89 -9.68 6.00 5.21
N THR A 90 -9.59 4.71 4.95
CA THR A 90 -9.20 3.74 5.96
C THR A 90 -8.09 2.82 5.48
N ILE A 91 -7.22 2.48 6.41
CA ILE A 91 -6.12 1.54 6.18
C ILE A 91 -6.32 0.35 7.11
N THR A 92 -6.36 -0.83 6.53
CA THR A 92 -6.52 -2.07 7.28
C THR A 92 -5.32 -2.98 7.09
N VAL A 93 -4.90 -3.63 8.16
CA VAL A 93 -3.91 -4.70 8.11
C VAL A 93 -4.48 -5.98 8.73
N LYS A 94 -4.27 -7.10 8.05
CA LYS A 94 -4.59 -8.44 8.58
C LYS A 94 -3.39 -9.36 8.39
N GLY A 95 -3.15 -10.24 9.34
CA GLY A 95 -2.03 -11.18 9.28
C GLY A 95 -0.67 -10.52 9.44
N SER A 96 0.31 -11.02 8.73
CA SER A 96 1.67 -10.50 8.71
C SER A 96 2.14 -10.19 7.28
N PRO A 97 1.46 -9.27 6.55
CA PRO A 97 1.86 -8.94 5.20
C PRO A 97 3.24 -8.30 5.17
N ASN A 98 3.94 -8.48 4.05
CA ASN A 98 5.26 -7.93 3.81
C ASN A 98 5.28 -7.23 2.44
N LEU A 99 5.56 -5.93 2.41
CA LEU A 99 5.62 -5.14 1.18
C LEU A 99 6.76 -5.55 0.25
N SER A 100 7.83 -6.14 0.80
CA SER A 100 8.92 -6.69 -0.04
C SER A 100 8.54 -8.01 -0.73
N ASN A 101 7.40 -8.61 -0.40
CA ASN A 101 6.93 -9.88 -0.95
C ASN A 101 5.43 -9.82 -1.25
N VAL A 102 5.01 -8.78 -1.96
CA VAL A 102 3.65 -8.67 -2.48
C VAL A 102 3.51 -9.63 -3.66
N ARG A 103 2.57 -10.54 -3.58
CA ARG A 103 2.27 -11.53 -4.62
C ARG A 103 0.94 -11.28 -5.30
N SER A 104 0.05 -10.60 -4.62
CA SER A 104 -1.30 -10.38 -5.10
C SER A 104 -1.73 -8.96 -4.81
N VAL A 105 -2.39 -8.36 -5.80
CA VAL A 105 -3.05 -7.08 -5.70
C VAL A 105 -4.48 -7.26 -6.18
N MET A 106 -5.43 -6.69 -5.46
CA MET A 106 -6.84 -6.67 -5.84
C MET A 106 -7.37 -5.25 -5.74
N ILE A 107 -8.06 -4.83 -6.77
CA ILE A 107 -8.87 -3.62 -6.77
C ILE A 107 -10.31 -4.06 -6.75
N GLY A 108 -11.12 -3.48 -5.88
CA GLY A 108 -12.52 -3.84 -5.77
C GLY A 108 -13.39 -2.67 -5.34
N VAL A 109 -14.68 -2.85 -5.53
CA VAL A 109 -15.71 -1.88 -5.13
C VAL A 109 -16.52 -2.49 -4.01
N ARG A 110 -16.83 -1.68 -3.02
CA ARG A 110 -17.63 -2.07 -1.87
C ARG A 110 -18.80 -1.11 -1.71
N ASN A 111 -19.97 -1.67 -1.46
CA ASN A 111 -21.11 -0.94 -0.94
C ASN A 111 -21.15 -1.17 0.58
N PRO A 112 -20.57 -0.26 1.39
CA PRO A 112 -20.58 -0.42 2.82
C PRO A 112 -22.02 -0.35 3.34
N LYS A 113 -22.35 -1.23 4.26
CA LYS A 113 -23.59 -1.09 5.02
C LYS A 113 -23.32 -0.11 6.14
N ASP A 114 -24.09 0.97 6.16
CA ASP A 114 -24.11 1.81 7.34
C ASP A 114 -24.53 1.01 8.58
N PRO A 115 -23.95 1.30 9.77
CA PRO A 115 -24.44 0.72 11.01
C PRO A 115 -25.91 1.10 11.21
N GLY A 116 -26.83 0.20 10.86
CA GLY A 116 -28.28 0.43 10.87
C GLY A 116 -28.91 0.68 9.50
N GLY A 117 -28.13 0.75 8.42
CA GLY A 117 -28.62 0.89 7.05
C GLY A 117 -29.12 -0.42 6.47
N THR A 118 -30.12 -0.39 5.62
CA THR A 118 -30.69 -1.55 4.93
C THR A 118 -29.82 -2.06 3.78
N GLY A 119 -28.68 -1.41 3.49
CA GLY A 119 -27.82 -1.70 2.35
C GLY A 119 -28.59 -1.58 1.03
N ARG A 120 -28.78 -0.37 0.55
CA ARG A 120 -29.48 -0.09 -0.71
C ARG A 120 -28.77 -0.83 -1.86
N LYS A 121 -29.53 -1.45 -2.75
CA LYS A 121 -28.97 -1.99 -4.00
C LYS A 121 -28.58 -0.81 -4.87
N LEU A 122 -27.34 -0.78 -5.31
CA LEU A 122 -26.79 0.28 -6.15
C LEU A 122 -26.43 -0.29 -7.52
N CYS A 123 -26.74 0.45 -8.59
CA CYS A 123 -26.21 0.19 -9.92
C CYS A 123 -25.15 1.23 -10.20
N ALA A 124 -23.93 0.79 -10.46
CA ALA A 124 -22.81 1.67 -10.73
C ALA A 124 -21.88 1.04 -11.76
N GLU A 125 -21.24 1.88 -12.54
CA GLU A 125 -20.13 1.53 -13.39
C GLU A 125 -18.88 2.24 -12.83
N VAL A 126 -17.82 1.51 -12.61
CA VAL A 126 -16.56 2.04 -12.04
C VAL A 126 -15.44 1.78 -13.01
N TRP A 127 -14.74 2.84 -13.37
CA TRP A 127 -13.58 2.79 -14.25
C TRP A 127 -12.32 2.94 -13.43
N VAL A 128 -11.39 2.03 -13.67
CA VAL A 128 -10.06 2.06 -13.07
C VAL A 128 -9.07 2.32 -14.19
N ASN A 129 -8.21 3.32 -14.02
CA ASN A 129 -7.20 3.65 -15.02
C ASN A 129 -5.99 2.73 -14.85
N GLU A 130 -4.85 3.28 -14.52
CA GLU A 130 -3.61 2.53 -14.32
C GLU A 130 -3.19 2.51 -12.86
N MET A 131 -2.46 1.47 -12.49
CA MET A 131 -1.75 1.41 -11.22
C MET A 131 -0.26 1.38 -11.49
N ARG A 132 0.46 2.32 -10.88
CA ARG A 132 1.92 2.42 -11.01
C ARG A 132 2.56 2.73 -9.67
N MET A 133 3.81 2.37 -9.54
CA MET A 133 4.64 2.85 -8.45
C MET A 133 5.32 4.15 -8.87
N THR A 134 5.35 5.11 -7.96
CA THR A 134 6.04 6.39 -8.12
C THR A 134 7.03 6.57 -6.97
N ASP A 135 7.82 7.63 -7.03
CA ASP A 135 8.73 8.05 -5.95
C ASP A 135 9.70 6.94 -5.52
N PHE A 136 10.30 6.27 -6.53
CA PHE A 136 11.39 5.36 -6.25
C PHE A 136 12.54 6.13 -5.60
N ASP A 137 13.02 5.63 -4.45
CA ASP A 137 14.25 6.12 -3.87
C ASP A 137 15.42 5.75 -4.79
N GLU A 138 15.79 6.68 -5.67
CA GLU A 138 16.93 6.58 -6.56
C GLU A 138 18.26 6.92 -5.87
N ALA A 139 18.29 6.95 -4.53
CA ALA A 139 19.53 7.11 -3.78
C ALA A 139 20.49 5.97 -4.13
N GLY A 140 21.32 6.22 -5.13
CA GLY A 140 22.28 5.28 -5.65
C GLY A 140 23.28 4.90 -4.56
N GLY A 141 23.28 3.63 -4.16
CA GLY A 141 24.35 3.08 -3.36
C GLY A 141 25.59 2.85 -4.23
N TRP A 142 26.76 3.17 -3.70
CA TRP A 142 28.01 2.76 -4.34
C TRP A 142 28.74 1.74 -3.48
N ALA A 143 29.36 0.77 -4.13
CA ALA A 143 30.22 -0.20 -3.49
C ALA A 143 31.59 -0.15 -4.16
N ALA A 144 32.63 -0.06 -3.38
CA ALA A 144 34.01 -0.12 -3.85
C ALA A 144 34.76 -1.24 -3.15
N THR A 145 35.46 -2.03 -3.94
CA THR A 145 36.40 -3.05 -3.44
C THR A 145 37.77 -2.72 -3.98
N ALA A 146 38.71 -2.56 -3.09
CA ALA A 146 40.13 -2.41 -3.45
C ALA A 146 40.93 -3.61 -2.95
N ARG A 147 41.72 -4.18 -3.82
CA ARG A 147 42.69 -5.25 -3.47
C ARG A 147 44.08 -4.80 -3.87
N LEU A 148 44.96 -4.74 -2.93
CA LEU A 148 46.40 -4.50 -3.13
C LEU A 148 47.16 -5.77 -2.80
N SER A 149 47.90 -6.27 -3.77
CA SER A 149 48.82 -7.42 -3.57
C SER A 149 50.21 -6.98 -3.85
N ALA A 150 51.11 -7.20 -2.88
CA ALA A 150 52.55 -6.91 -3.01
C ALA A 150 53.32 -8.19 -2.75
N LYS A 151 54.25 -8.47 -3.66
CA LYS A 151 55.25 -9.57 -3.48
C LYS A 151 56.57 -8.97 -3.04
N LEU A 152 56.98 -9.30 -1.84
CA LEU A 152 58.18 -8.80 -1.20
C LEU A 152 59.30 -9.82 -1.35
N ALA A 153 59.80 -9.96 -2.58
CA ALA A 153 60.92 -10.88 -2.90
C ALA A 153 60.96 -12.14 -1.99
N ASP A 154 61.98 -12.25 -1.17
CA ASP A 154 62.15 -13.42 -0.27
C ASP A 154 61.40 -13.31 1.06
N LEU A 155 60.72 -12.18 1.34
CA LEU A 155 60.04 -11.96 2.62
C LEU A 155 58.56 -12.41 2.62
N GLY A 156 57.98 -12.70 1.44
CA GLY A 156 56.62 -13.22 1.33
C GLY A 156 55.66 -12.36 0.51
N ASN A 157 54.35 -12.71 0.56
CA ASN A 157 53.28 -12.00 -0.14
C ASN A 157 52.39 -11.30 0.87
N MET A 158 52.03 -10.04 0.61
CA MET A 158 51.07 -9.29 1.38
C MET A 158 49.88 -8.97 0.53
N THR A 159 48.67 -9.22 1.03
CA THR A 159 47.44 -8.85 0.37
C THR A 159 46.57 -8.03 1.32
N LEU A 160 46.25 -6.81 0.93
CA LEU A 160 45.25 -5.97 1.61
C LEU A 160 43.97 -5.97 0.80
N VAL A 161 42.82 -6.15 1.48
CA VAL A 161 41.51 -6.06 0.89
C VAL A 161 40.69 -5.07 1.69
N GLY A 162 40.19 -4.05 1.03
CA GLY A 162 39.28 -3.05 1.62
C GLY A 162 37.96 -3.05 0.89
N ASN A 163 36.85 -3.10 1.64
CA ASN A 163 35.50 -3.00 1.11
C ASN A 163 34.79 -1.80 1.76
N LYS A 164 34.08 -1.00 0.97
CA LYS A 164 33.22 0.05 1.49
C LYS A 164 31.92 0.07 0.70
N ASN A 165 30.80 0.01 1.42
CA ASN A 165 29.45 0.08 0.87
C ASN A 165 28.70 1.26 1.49
N THR A 166 27.85 1.94 0.73
CA THR A 166 26.90 2.94 1.24
C THR A 166 25.52 2.31 1.38
N ALA A 167 24.69 2.86 2.30
CA ALA A 167 23.35 2.40 2.56
C ALA A 167 22.43 2.70 1.36
N GLY A 168 22.30 1.84 0.45
CA GLY A 168 21.48 1.88 -0.75
C GLY A 168 21.58 0.57 -1.49
N TRP A 169 22.54 -0.26 -1.10
CA TRP A 169 22.70 -1.62 -1.59
C TRP A 169 22.09 -2.61 -0.59
N ARG A 170 20.80 -2.89 -0.73
CA ARG A 170 20.22 -4.10 -0.14
C ARG A 170 19.99 -5.10 -1.28
N ARG A 171 20.57 -6.25 -1.14
CA ARG A 171 20.21 -7.42 -1.94
C ARG A 171 18.83 -7.90 -1.56
#